data_898a4174eff6a90eac5f533ead739866
#
_entry.id   898a4174eff6a90eac5f533ead739866
#
_cell.length_a   1.000
_cell.length_b   1.000
_cell.length_c   1.000
_cell.angle_alpha   90.00
_cell.angle_beta   90.00
_cell.angle_gamma   90.00
#
_symmetry.space_group_name_H-M   'P 1'
#
loop_
_entity.id
_entity.type
_entity.pdbx_description
1 polymer ?
#
loop_
_entity_poly.entity_id
_entity_poly.type
_entity_poly.pdbx_seq_one_letter_code
_entity_poly.pdbx_strand_id
1 'polypeptide(L)'
;MSKGNIAKSCFEQGYNCSQAVALAFADEIGMDSNMIARLTGGFGGGMGRMREVCGTVSGTAFVLSALYGYSDPTDADAKAQLYADVQKVAGEFKEENGSVVCRELLGLTKSGFDNPQPEKRTDKYYKKRPCGELVKMSADILEKFIADNSQK
;
A
#
# COMPACT_ATOMS: atom_id res chain seq x y z
N MET A 1 14.66 -6.33 11.11
CA MET A 1 13.20 -6.49 10.99
C MET A 1 12.80 -6.31 9.53
N SER A 2 11.95 -7.18 8.98
CA SER A 2 11.50 -7.06 7.60
C SER A 2 10.61 -5.82 7.42
N LYS A 3 10.54 -5.33 6.20
CA LYS A 3 9.63 -4.21 5.88
C LYS A 3 8.18 -4.57 6.18
N GLY A 4 7.81 -5.84 5.95
CA GLY A 4 6.48 -6.31 6.31
C GLY A 4 6.19 -6.20 7.80
N ASN A 5 7.13 -6.56 8.64
CA ASN A 5 6.96 -6.42 10.10
C ASN A 5 6.88 -4.96 10.52
N ILE A 6 7.70 -4.08 9.92
CA ILE A 6 7.64 -2.64 10.19
C ILE A 6 6.29 -2.08 9.77
N ALA A 7 5.82 -2.42 8.58
CA ALA A 7 4.54 -1.95 8.07
C ALA A 7 3.38 -2.42 8.95
N LYS A 8 3.38 -3.70 9.34
CA LYS A 8 2.36 -4.22 10.24
C LYS A 8 2.34 -3.49 11.58
N SER A 9 3.54 -3.22 12.13
CA SER A 9 3.67 -2.43 13.36
C SER A 9 3.05 -1.04 13.21
N CYS A 10 3.31 -0.36 12.09
CA CYS A 10 2.69 0.93 11.80
C CYS A 10 1.16 0.82 11.75
N PHE A 11 0.65 -0.21 11.10
CA PHE A 11 -0.80 -0.43 11.03
C PHE A 11 -1.40 -0.60 12.43
N GLU A 12 -0.73 -1.35 13.29
CA GLU A 12 -1.17 -1.57 14.68
C GLU A 12 -1.11 -0.31 15.52
N GLN A 13 -0.29 0.67 15.14
CA GLN A 13 -0.24 1.98 15.79
C GLN A 13 -1.39 2.91 15.38
N GLY A 14 -2.21 2.50 14.40
CA GLY A 14 -3.36 3.28 13.96
C GLY A 14 -3.26 3.88 12.58
N TYR A 15 -2.11 3.76 11.91
CA TYR A 15 -1.99 4.21 10.52
C TYR A 15 -2.86 3.34 9.60
N ASN A 16 -3.38 3.91 8.52
CA ASN A 16 -4.14 3.12 7.57
C ASN A 16 -3.21 2.28 6.67
N CYS A 17 -3.80 1.41 5.84
CA CYS A 17 -3.02 0.46 5.03
C CYS A 17 -1.99 1.15 4.14
N SER A 18 -2.36 2.24 3.49
CA SER A 18 -1.47 2.97 2.60
C SER A 18 -0.32 3.63 3.35
N GLN A 19 -0.65 4.31 4.45
CA GLN A 19 0.35 4.94 5.30
C GLN A 19 1.33 3.92 5.85
N ALA A 20 0.82 2.79 6.34
CA ALA A 20 1.64 1.76 6.97
C ALA A 20 2.68 1.19 5.99
N VAL A 21 2.28 0.87 4.77
CA VAL A 21 3.21 0.36 3.75
C VAL A 21 4.25 1.42 3.41
N ALA A 22 3.82 2.65 3.14
CA ALA A 22 4.72 3.71 2.72
C ALA A 22 5.73 4.10 3.81
N LEU A 23 5.28 4.16 5.07
CA LEU A 23 6.15 4.51 6.20
C LEU A 23 7.27 3.48 6.41
N ALA A 24 7.03 2.21 6.09
CA ALA A 24 8.07 1.18 6.20
C ALA A 24 9.28 1.48 5.31
N PHE A 25 9.11 2.28 4.27
CA PHE A 25 10.16 2.61 3.30
C PHE A 25 10.64 4.06 3.41
N ALA A 26 10.38 4.72 4.54
CA ALA A 26 10.74 6.13 4.74
C ALA A 26 12.24 6.38 4.51
N ASP A 27 13.10 5.50 5.01
CA ASP A 27 14.55 5.64 4.86
C ASP A 27 14.96 5.53 3.39
N GLU A 28 14.41 4.56 2.67
CA GLU A 28 14.72 4.33 1.25
C GLU A 28 14.24 5.51 0.40
N ILE A 29 13.09 6.07 0.72
CA ILE A 29 12.52 7.23 0.02
C ILE A 29 13.31 8.49 0.37
N GLY A 30 13.83 8.58 1.60
CA GLY A 30 14.54 9.78 2.07
C GLY A 30 13.61 10.95 2.37
N MET A 31 12.38 10.67 2.73
CA MET A 31 11.38 11.69 3.02
C MET A 31 10.96 11.61 4.49
N ASP A 32 10.65 12.76 5.08
CA ASP A 32 10.14 12.84 6.45
C ASP A 32 8.88 11.97 6.64
N SER A 33 8.84 11.21 7.71
CA SER A 33 7.73 10.29 8.01
C SER A 33 6.39 11.01 8.12
N ASN A 34 6.34 12.18 8.71
CA ASN A 34 5.09 12.94 8.82
C ASN A 34 4.58 13.36 7.44
N MET A 35 5.48 13.70 6.53
CA MET A 35 5.09 14.05 5.15
C MET A 35 4.56 12.82 4.42
N ILE A 36 5.23 11.67 4.54
CA ILE A 36 4.75 10.42 3.94
C ILE A 36 3.35 10.09 4.44
N ALA A 37 3.13 10.16 5.75
CA ALA A 37 1.82 9.85 6.34
C ALA A 37 0.72 10.79 5.79
N ARG A 38 1.03 12.07 5.65
CA ARG A 38 0.08 13.04 5.10
C ARG A 38 -0.25 12.77 3.64
N LEU A 39 0.78 12.50 2.83
CA LEU A 39 0.61 12.28 1.38
C LEU A 39 -0.14 11.00 1.05
N THR A 40 -0.09 10.00 1.93
CA THR A 40 -0.72 8.70 1.69
C THR A 40 -2.03 8.51 2.44
N GLY A 41 -2.40 9.47 3.29
CA GLY A 41 -3.58 9.35 4.17
C GLY A 41 -4.89 9.12 3.42
N GLY A 42 -5.07 9.75 2.27
CA GLY A 42 -6.31 9.65 1.51
C GLY A 42 -6.53 8.31 0.81
N PHE A 43 -5.50 7.46 0.69
CA PHE A 43 -5.61 6.20 -0.04
C PHE A 43 -6.10 5.04 0.82
N GLY A 44 -6.20 5.20 2.12
CA GLY A 44 -6.68 4.15 3.02
C GLY A 44 -8.14 3.80 2.78
N GLY A 45 -8.53 2.59 3.14
CA GLY A 45 -9.90 2.14 2.97
C GLY A 45 -10.32 1.96 1.51
N GLY A 46 -9.37 1.68 0.63
CA GLY A 46 -9.64 1.55 -0.79
C GLY A 46 -9.97 2.90 -1.43
N MET A 47 -9.15 3.90 -1.17
CA MET A 47 -9.30 5.29 -1.56
C MET A 47 -10.44 5.97 -0.78
N GLY A 48 -10.09 6.55 0.38
CA GLY A 48 -11.04 7.31 1.18
C GLY A 48 -12.29 6.53 1.60
N ARG A 49 -12.15 5.24 1.87
CA ARG A 49 -13.24 4.30 2.20
C ARG A 49 -14.25 4.09 1.07
N MET A 50 -13.85 4.39 -0.16
CA MET A 50 -14.67 4.04 -1.33
C MET A 50 -14.61 2.56 -1.67
N ARG A 51 -13.75 1.79 -1.00
CA ARG A 51 -13.59 0.34 -1.15
C ARG A 51 -13.17 -0.09 -2.57
N GLU A 52 -12.40 0.76 -3.22
CA GLU A 52 -11.80 0.49 -4.53
C GLU A 52 -10.43 -0.18 -4.35
N VAL A 53 -9.37 0.31 -4.98
CA VAL A 53 -8.05 -0.30 -4.89
C VAL A 53 -7.55 -0.32 -3.44
N CYS A 54 -7.09 -1.48 -2.99
CA CYS A 54 -6.56 -1.67 -1.64
C CYS A 54 -5.47 -0.65 -1.33
N GLY A 55 -5.54 -0.03 -0.14
CA GLY A 55 -4.56 0.97 0.29
C GLY A 55 -3.12 0.44 0.33
N THR A 56 -2.93 -0.87 0.53
CA THR A 56 -1.58 -1.47 0.47
C THR A 56 -1.01 -1.37 -0.94
N VAL A 57 -1.85 -1.56 -1.95
CA VAL A 57 -1.45 -1.45 -3.36
C VAL A 57 -1.15 0.01 -3.72
N SER A 58 -2.00 0.93 -3.27
CA SER A 58 -1.77 2.37 -3.48
C SER A 58 -0.51 2.85 -2.77
N GLY A 59 -0.26 2.37 -1.54
CA GLY A 59 0.97 2.65 -0.80
C GLY A 59 2.20 2.13 -1.52
N THR A 60 2.12 0.93 -2.08
CA THR A 60 3.18 0.35 -2.91
C THR A 60 3.46 1.24 -4.13
N ALA A 61 2.41 1.67 -4.82
CA ALA A 61 2.56 2.56 -5.98
C ALA A 61 3.23 3.88 -5.58
N PHE A 62 2.88 4.42 -4.42
CA PHE A 62 3.53 5.62 -3.88
C PHE A 62 5.03 5.40 -3.70
N VAL A 63 5.42 4.30 -3.07
CA VAL A 63 6.85 3.99 -2.83
C VAL A 63 7.59 3.82 -4.15
N LEU A 64 7.03 3.07 -5.08
CA LEU A 64 7.64 2.86 -6.41
C LEU A 64 7.80 4.19 -7.15
N SER A 65 6.80 5.06 -7.06
CA SER A 65 6.85 6.39 -7.67
C SER A 65 7.96 7.25 -7.04
N ALA A 66 8.11 7.18 -5.72
CA ALA A 66 9.14 7.94 -5.01
C ALA A 66 10.55 7.47 -5.38
N LEU A 67 10.73 6.16 -5.56
CA LEU A 67 12.05 5.57 -5.84
C LEU A 67 12.40 5.56 -7.33
N TYR A 68 11.43 5.32 -8.20
CA TYR A 68 11.66 5.07 -9.63
C TYR A 68 10.79 5.94 -10.54
N GLY A 69 10.15 6.95 -9.98
CA GLY A 69 9.25 7.82 -10.74
C GLY A 69 9.99 8.74 -11.71
N TYR A 70 9.22 9.45 -12.49
CA TYR A 70 9.69 10.39 -13.48
C TYR A 70 9.09 11.77 -13.24
N SER A 71 9.76 12.81 -13.70
CA SER A 71 9.26 14.18 -13.61
C SER A 71 9.02 14.81 -14.99
N ASP A 72 9.66 14.29 -16.04
CA ASP A 72 9.46 14.77 -17.39
C ASP A 72 8.20 14.09 -17.99
N PRO A 73 7.12 14.87 -18.26
CA PRO A 73 5.87 14.28 -18.76
C PRO A 73 5.99 13.70 -20.17
N THR A 74 7.08 14.02 -20.88
CA THR A 74 7.31 13.50 -22.25
C THR A 74 8.15 12.23 -22.26
N ASP A 75 8.67 11.78 -21.12
CA ASP A 75 9.48 10.57 -21.03
C ASP A 75 8.56 9.34 -21.00
N ALA A 76 8.19 8.88 -22.18
CA ALA A 76 7.28 7.75 -22.36
C ALA A 76 7.86 6.44 -21.82
N ASP A 77 9.17 6.24 -21.96
CA ASP A 77 9.84 5.01 -21.50
C ASP A 77 9.86 4.94 -19.97
N ALA A 78 10.18 6.05 -19.29
CA ALA A 78 10.15 6.09 -17.82
C ALA A 78 8.74 5.86 -17.29
N LYS A 79 7.74 6.46 -17.94
CA LYS A 79 6.34 6.27 -17.57
C LYS A 79 5.93 4.80 -17.72
N ALA A 80 6.26 4.18 -18.85
CA ALA A 80 5.94 2.78 -19.11
C ALA A 80 6.62 1.86 -18.10
N GLN A 81 7.86 2.13 -17.73
CA GLN A 81 8.59 1.33 -16.76
C GLN A 81 7.94 1.42 -15.38
N LEU A 82 7.57 2.61 -14.94
CA LEU A 82 6.88 2.77 -13.65
C LEU A 82 5.56 2.00 -13.62
N TYR A 83 4.77 2.10 -14.69
CA TYR A 83 3.51 1.36 -14.77
C TYR A 83 3.74 -0.15 -14.74
N ALA A 84 4.78 -0.64 -15.43
CA ALA A 84 5.14 -2.06 -15.41
C ALA A 84 5.54 -2.52 -14.01
N ASP A 85 6.30 -1.71 -13.29
CA ASP A 85 6.72 -2.02 -11.93
C ASP A 85 5.52 -2.11 -10.99
N VAL A 86 4.60 -1.15 -11.08
CA VAL A 86 3.37 -1.15 -10.27
C VAL A 86 2.54 -2.40 -10.59
N GLN A 87 2.35 -2.72 -11.87
CA GLN A 87 1.59 -3.90 -12.29
C GLN A 87 2.23 -5.19 -11.80
N LYS A 88 3.55 -5.28 -11.82
CA LYS A 88 4.27 -6.47 -11.36
C LYS A 88 4.05 -6.71 -9.87
N VAL A 89 4.28 -5.69 -9.06
CA VAL A 89 4.14 -5.82 -7.60
C VAL A 89 2.67 -6.03 -7.21
N ALA A 90 1.76 -5.28 -7.82
CA ALA A 90 0.32 -5.45 -7.58
C ALA A 90 -0.16 -6.83 -8.04
N GLY A 91 0.40 -7.34 -9.15
CA GLY A 91 0.07 -8.67 -9.68
C GLY A 91 0.48 -9.80 -8.71
N GLU A 92 1.66 -9.70 -8.11
CA GLU A 92 2.09 -10.67 -7.10
C GLU A 92 1.17 -10.63 -5.87
N PHE A 93 0.80 -9.44 -5.43
CA PHE A 93 -0.17 -9.28 -4.33
C PHE A 93 -1.51 -9.92 -4.70
N LYS A 94 -1.99 -9.71 -5.91
CA LYS A 94 -3.25 -10.29 -6.39
C LYS A 94 -3.20 -11.82 -6.44
N GLU A 95 -2.09 -12.39 -6.89
CA GLU A 95 -1.91 -13.85 -6.92
C GLU A 95 -2.01 -14.45 -5.52
N GLU A 96 -1.41 -13.80 -4.53
CA GLU A 96 -1.43 -14.29 -3.15
C GLU A 96 -2.80 -14.11 -2.47
N ASN A 97 -3.57 -13.10 -2.86
CA ASN A 97 -4.78 -12.70 -2.13
C ASN A 97 -6.06 -12.78 -2.95
N GLY A 98 -5.96 -13.03 -4.25
CA GLY A 98 -7.12 -13.18 -5.15
C GLY A 98 -7.66 -11.89 -5.73
N SER A 99 -7.25 -10.73 -5.21
CA SER A 99 -7.74 -9.43 -5.67
C SER A 99 -6.81 -8.30 -5.25
N VAL A 100 -6.97 -7.13 -5.86
CA VAL A 100 -6.38 -5.86 -5.42
C VAL A 100 -7.47 -4.88 -4.95
N VAL A 101 -8.72 -5.31 -4.97
CA VAL A 101 -9.87 -4.43 -4.66
C VAL A 101 -10.25 -4.59 -3.19
N CYS A 102 -10.26 -3.47 -2.47
CA CYS A 102 -10.57 -3.45 -1.03
C CYS A 102 -11.88 -4.18 -0.69
N ARG A 103 -12.94 -3.88 -1.43
CA ARG A 103 -14.26 -4.50 -1.22
C ARG A 103 -14.20 -6.02 -1.29
N GLU A 104 -13.50 -6.54 -2.28
CA GLU A 104 -13.34 -7.99 -2.48
C GLU A 104 -12.47 -8.62 -1.40
N LEU A 105 -11.37 -7.96 -1.06
CA LEU A 105 -10.44 -8.43 -0.01
C LEU A 105 -11.09 -8.49 1.36
N LEU A 106 -12.00 -7.56 1.65
CA LEU A 106 -12.74 -7.53 2.92
C LEU A 106 -14.01 -8.37 2.88
N GLY A 107 -14.38 -8.94 1.73
CA GLY A 107 -15.60 -9.74 1.59
C GLY A 107 -16.88 -8.92 1.77
N LEU A 108 -16.85 -7.64 1.42
CA LEU A 108 -18.01 -6.77 1.57
C LEU A 108 -19.01 -7.02 0.42
N THR A 109 -20.28 -7.15 0.78
CA THR A 109 -21.36 -7.36 -0.20
C THR A 109 -22.05 -6.05 -0.61
N LYS A 110 -21.91 -5.01 0.20
CA LYS A 110 -22.52 -3.70 -0.05
C LYS A 110 -21.76 -2.97 -1.15
N SER A 111 -22.46 -2.44 -2.14
CA SER A 111 -21.91 -1.57 -3.16
C SER A 111 -21.92 -0.11 -2.72
N GLY A 112 -21.12 0.72 -3.41
CA GLY A 112 -21.05 2.15 -3.13
C GLY A 112 -20.03 2.52 -2.08
N PHE A 113 -19.95 3.80 -1.80
CA PHE A 113 -18.98 4.35 -0.84
C PHE A 113 -19.40 4.05 0.59
N ASP A 114 -18.40 3.75 1.41
CA ASP A 114 -18.63 3.51 2.83
C ASP A 114 -18.66 4.86 3.58
N ASN A 115 -19.20 4.83 4.81
CA ASN A 115 -19.20 5.98 5.70
C ASN A 115 -17.75 6.48 5.88
N PRO A 116 -17.48 7.80 5.77
CA PRO A 116 -16.11 8.31 5.93
C PRO A 116 -15.55 8.17 7.34
N GLN A 117 -16.39 7.91 8.35
CA GLN A 117 -15.92 7.74 9.71
C GLN A 117 -15.18 6.39 9.86
N PRO A 118 -13.87 6.40 10.21
CA PRO A 118 -13.13 5.16 10.41
C PRO A 118 -13.68 4.35 11.60
N GLU A 119 -13.58 3.02 11.49
CA GLU A 119 -13.89 2.16 12.63
C GLU A 119 -12.85 2.32 13.73
N LYS A 120 -13.28 2.18 14.98
CA LYS A 120 -12.37 2.19 16.13
C LYS A 120 -11.46 0.96 16.08
N ARG A 121 -10.18 1.17 16.36
CA ARG A 121 -9.14 0.14 16.37
C ARG A 121 -9.18 -0.64 17.69
N THR A 122 -10.14 -1.56 17.79
CA THR A 122 -10.32 -2.45 18.95
C THR A 122 -9.73 -3.82 18.65
N ASP A 123 -9.57 -4.66 19.67
CA ASP A 123 -9.14 -6.06 19.49
C ASP A 123 -10.05 -6.79 18.51
N LYS A 124 -11.36 -6.54 18.59
CA LYS A 124 -12.34 -7.11 17.67
C LYS A 124 -12.10 -6.68 16.22
N TYR A 125 -11.74 -5.41 16.00
CA TYR A 125 -11.38 -4.89 14.68
C TYR A 125 -10.22 -5.67 14.09
N TYR A 126 -9.13 -5.80 14.84
CA TYR A 126 -7.92 -6.48 14.35
C TYR A 126 -8.15 -7.97 14.08
N LYS A 127 -9.00 -8.63 14.86
CA LYS A 127 -9.36 -10.03 14.63
C LYS A 127 -10.22 -10.23 13.38
N LYS A 128 -11.10 -9.28 13.10
CA LYS A 128 -12.06 -9.34 11.98
C LYS A 128 -11.45 -8.98 10.64
N ARG A 129 -10.48 -8.04 10.62
CA ARG A 129 -9.93 -7.48 9.40
C ARG A 129 -8.62 -8.16 9.02
N PRO A 130 -8.44 -8.56 7.74
CA PRO A 130 -7.17 -9.14 7.28
C PRO A 130 -6.11 -8.07 7.00
N CYS A 131 -6.41 -6.80 7.19
CA CYS A 131 -5.58 -5.67 6.73
C CYS A 131 -4.15 -5.71 7.26
N GLY A 132 -3.94 -6.12 8.52
CA GLY A 132 -2.59 -6.22 9.08
C GLY A 132 -1.71 -7.21 8.32
N GLU A 133 -2.25 -8.36 7.95
CA GLU A 133 -1.52 -9.35 7.16
C GLU A 133 -1.34 -8.91 5.72
N LEU A 134 -2.33 -8.23 5.14
CA LEU A 134 -2.23 -7.67 3.79
C LEU A 134 -1.15 -6.60 3.72
N VAL A 135 -1.08 -5.74 4.73
CA VAL A 135 -0.03 -4.71 4.87
C VAL A 135 1.34 -5.36 4.93
N LYS A 136 1.50 -6.37 5.79
CA LYS A 136 2.76 -7.10 5.92
C LYS A 136 3.18 -7.73 4.60
N MET A 137 2.30 -8.45 3.98
CA MET A 137 2.58 -9.16 2.73
C MET A 137 2.95 -8.19 1.60
N SER A 138 2.22 -7.09 1.47
CA SER A 138 2.47 -6.08 0.45
C SER A 138 3.87 -5.47 0.62
N ALA A 139 4.25 -5.12 1.84
CA ALA A 139 5.56 -4.55 2.13
C ALA A 139 6.69 -5.56 1.89
N ASP A 140 6.47 -6.83 2.22
CA ASP A 140 7.48 -7.88 1.98
C ASP A 140 7.67 -8.11 0.47
N ILE A 141 6.61 -8.12 -0.31
CA ILE A 141 6.69 -8.23 -1.77
C ILE A 141 7.48 -7.05 -2.34
N LEU A 142 7.19 -5.85 -1.87
CA LEU A 142 7.86 -4.64 -2.33
C LEU A 142 9.33 -4.64 -1.94
N GLU A 143 9.66 -5.06 -0.73
CA GLU A 143 11.05 -5.17 -0.25
C GLU A 143 11.86 -6.08 -1.17
N LYS A 144 11.31 -7.23 -1.53
CA LYS A 144 11.96 -8.18 -2.45
C LYS A 144 12.12 -7.56 -3.84
N PHE A 145 11.10 -6.88 -4.34
CA PHE A 145 11.17 -6.21 -5.63
C PHE A 145 12.31 -5.18 -5.67
N ILE A 146 12.41 -4.36 -4.63
CA ILE A 146 13.46 -3.33 -4.54
C ILE A 146 14.85 -3.97 -4.49
N ALA A 147 15.02 -5.05 -3.72
CA ALA A 147 16.28 -5.76 -3.62
C ALA A 147 16.70 -6.36 -4.97
N ASP A 148 15.76 -7.00 -5.68
CA ASP A 148 16.02 -7.58 -7.00
C ASP A 148 16.35 -6.49 -8.02
N ASN A 149 15.69 -5.34 -7.95
CA ASN A 149 15.89 -4.23 -8.87
C ASN A 149 17.24 -3.53 -8.65
N SER A 150 17.72 -3.47 -7.41
CA SER A 150 19.01 -2.84 -7.08
C SER A 150 20.22 -3.65 -7.55
N GLN A 151 20.02 -4.91 -7.98
CA GLN A 151 21.09 -5.76 -8.53
C GLN A 151 21.25 -5.59 -10.04
N LYS A 152 20.44 -4.76 -10.67
CA LYS A 152 20.54 -4.46 -12.10
C LYS A 152 21.50 -3.24 -12.32
#